data_8aba6cb9740b0a2c8703b307ad778cc9
#
_entry.id   8aba6cb9740b0a2c8703b307ad778cc9
#
_cell.length_a   1.000
_cell.length_b   1.000
_cell.length_c   1.000
_cell.angle_alpha   90.00
_cell.angle_beta   90.00
_cell.angle_gamma   90.00
#
_symmetry.space_group_name_H-M   'P 1'
#
loop_
_entity.id
_entity.type
_entity.pdbx_description
1 polymer ?
#
loop_
_entity_poly.entity_id
_entity_poly.type
_entity_poly.pdbx_seq_one_letter_code
_entity_poly.pdbx_strand_id
1 'polypeptide(L)'
;MTMNKALIALALGFALAACSNQEQAADAAADAAATATEAQAAADAAAATGEATADAAQQSADAAATAADAAATAATDAAAATTTEAADAAADAAAQAADTAEAATDAAKEATKQ
;
A
#
# COMPACT_ATOMS: atom_id res chain seq x y z
N MET A 1 -7.00 -3.35 -13.43
CA MET A 1 -8.01 -3.91 -12.52
C MET A 1 -7.61 -5.24 -11.85
N THR A 2 -6.75 -6.05 -12.45
CA THR A 2 -6.31 -7.33 -11.86
C THR A 2 -5.18 -7.19 -10.84
N MET A 3 -4.37 -6.13 -10.93
CA MET A 3 -3.23 -5.88 -10.03
C MET A 3 -3.64 -5.67 -8.57
N ASN A 4 -4.72 -4.92 -8.32
CA ASN A 4 -5.19 -4.65 -6.97
C ASN A 4 -5.68 -5.90 -6.23
N LYS A 5 -6.27 -6.86 -6.95
CA LYS A 5 -6.72 -8.13 -6.35
C LYS A 5 -5.55 -9.05 -5.99
N ALA A 6 -4.47 -9.01 -6.77
CA ALA A 6 -3.26 -9.78 -6.50
C ALA A 6 -2.53 -9.24 -5.24
N LEU A 7 -2.49 -7.93 -5.06
CA LEU A 7 -1.89 -7.30 -3.87
C LEU A 7 -2.65 -7.64 -2.59
N ILE A 8 -3.99 -7.60 -2.64
CA ILE A 8 -4.84 -7.98 -1.50
C ILE A 8 -4.68 -9.47 -1.16
N ALA A 9 -4.60 -10.34 -2.16
CA ALA A 9 -4.40 -11.77 -1.94
C ALA A 9 -3.01 -12.06 -1.35
N LEU A 10 -1.98 -11.33 -1.78
CA LEU A 10 -0.64 -11.44 -1.24
C LEU A 10 -0.59 -11.00 0.23
N ALA A 11 -1.19 -9.87 0.55
CA ALA A 11 -1.27 -9.35 1.91
C ALA A 11 -2.00 -10.32 2.87
N LEU A 12 -3.11 -10.92 2.42
CA LEU A 12 -3.85 -11.91 3.21
C LEU A 12 -3.10 -13.23 3.39
N GLY A 13 -2.25 -13.61 2.43
CA GLY A 13 -1.41 -14.82 2.53
C GLY A 13 -0.34 -14.71 3.61
N PHE A 14 0.18 -13.53 3.85
CA PHE A 14 1.21 -13.28 4.86
C PHE A 14 0.67 -13.15 6.28
N ALA A 15 -0.58 -12.75 6.48
CA ALA A 15 -1.22 -12.66 7.79
C ALA A 15 -1.29 -14.00 8.56
N LEU A 16 -1.04 -15.11 7.87
CA LEU A 16 -1.09 -16.47 8.44
C LEU A 16 0.25 -17.03 8.90
N ALA A 17 1.37 -16.32 8.66
CA ALA A 17 2.71 -16.78 9.03
C ALA A 17 3.19 -16.08 10.31
N ALA A 18 2.76 -16.56 11.45
CA ALA A 18 2.91 -15.92 12.76
C ALA A 18 4.33 -15.99 13.35
N CYS A 19 5.08 -14.87 13.23
CA CYS A 19 6.09 -14.43 14.20
C CYS A 19 5.92 -12.91 14.35
N SER A 20 6.08 -12.33 15.54
CA SER A 20 5.62 -10.95 15.84
C SER A 20 6.09 -9.85 14.86
N ASN A 21 7.31 -9.91 14.34
CA ASN A 21 7.83 -8.94 13.38
C ASN A 21 7.32 -9.18 11.95
N GLN A 22 7.08 -10.44 11.61
CA GLN A 22 6.48 -10.82 10.33
C GLN A 22 5.01 -10.43 10.28
N GLU A 23 4.28 -10.55 11.40
CA GLU A 23 2.90 -10.13 11.54
C GLU A 23 2.77 -8.61 11.35
N GLN A 24 3.63 -7.82 11.99
CA GLN A 24 3.65 -6.37 11.83
C GLN A 24 3.92 -5.94 10.38
N ALA A 25 4.86 -6.58 9.71
CA ALA A 25 5.16 -6.30 8.31
C ALA A 25 4.01 -6.70 7.38
N ALA A 26 3.34 -7.81 7.67
CA ALA A 26 2.18 -8.27 6.90
C ALA A 26 0.97 -7.34 7.10
N ASP A 27 0.73 -6.87 8.30
CA ASP A 27 -0.33 -5.90 8.61
C ASP A 27 -0.08 -4.57 7.88
N ALA A 28 1.15 -4.05 7.93
CA ALA A 28 1.53 -2.84 7.21
C ALA A 28 1.36 -2.98 5.68
N ALA A 29 1.68 -4.14 5.12
CA ALA A 29 1.45 -4.41 3.70
C ALA A 29 -0.05 -4.49 3.36
N ALA A 30 -0.87 -5.05 4.24
CA ALA A 30 -2.31 -5.11 4.06
C ALA A 30 -2.94 -3.71 4.11
N ASP A 31 -2.52 -2.88 5.05
CA ASP A 31 -2.98 -1.50 5.17
C ASP A 31 -2.59 -0.67 3.95
N ALA A 32 -1.34 -0.78 3.49
CA ALA A 32 -0.88 -0.11 2.28
C ALA A 32 -1.68 -0.52 1.03
N ALA A 33 -2.00 -1.80 0.89
CA ALA A 33 -2.80 -2.29 -0.24
C ALA A 33 -4.25 -1.79 -0.19
N ALA A 34 -4.86 -1.74 1.00
CA ALA A 34 -6.21 -1.18 1.18
C ALA A 34 -6.23 0.30 0.83
N THR A 35 -5.24 1.05 1.31
CA THR A 35 -5.08 2.48 1.07
C THR A 35 -4.87 2.79 -0.42
N ALA A 36 -4.05 2.01 -1.12
CA ALA A 36 -3.88 2.15 -2.58
C ALA A 36 -5.17 1.89 -3.36
N THR A 37 -6.01 0.97 -2.89
CA THR A 37 -7.32 0.71 -3.48
C THR A 37 -8.26 1.91 -3.33
N GLU A 38 -8.25 2.58 -2.17
CA GLU A 38 -9.03 3.81 -1.94
C GLU A 38 -8.54 4.96 -2.81
N ALA A 39 -7.21 5.11 -2.97
CA ALA A 39 -6.64 6.13 -3.85
C ALA A 39 -7.08 5.95 -5.31
N GLN A 40 -7.08 4.71 -5.79
CA GLN A 40 -7.55 4.41 -7.15
C GLN A 40 -9.05 4.72 -7.32
N ALA A 41 -9.86 4.38 -6.33
CA ALA A 41 -11.28 4.70 -6.37
C ALA A 41 -11.54 6.21 -6.41
N ALA A 42 -10.74 7.01 -5.71
CA ALA A 42 -10.82 8.46 -5.77
C ALA A 42 -10.42 9.01 -7.15
N ALA A 43 -9.35 8.47 -7.75
CA ALA A 43 -8.91 8.85 -9.10
C ALA A 43 -9.96 8.49 -10.16
N ASP A 44 -10.55 7.30 -10.08
CA ASP A 44 -11.60 6.86 -10.99
C ASP A 44 -12.86 7.75 -10.88
N ALA A 45 -13.21 8.18 -9.67
CA ALA A 45 -14.33 9.11 -9.44
C ALA A 45 -14.04 10.48 -10.07
N ALA A 46 -12.84 11.03 -9.90
CA ALA A 46 -12.43 12.29 -10.51
C ALA A 46 -12.46 12.21 -12.05
N ALA A 47 -11.97 11.12 -12.61
CA ALA A 47 -11.99 10.89 -14.06
C ALA A 47 -13.41 10.77 -14.60
N ALA A 48 -14.31 10.12 -13.86
CA ALA A 48 -15.72 9.95 -14.26
C ALA A 48 -16.51 11.27 -14.30
N THR A 49 -16.15 12.23 -13.45
CA THR A 49 -16.77 13.58 -13.43
C THR A 49 -16.11 14.54 -14.40
N GLY A 50 -14.99 14.18 -15.05
CA GLY A 50 -14.24 15.02 -15.98
C GLY A 50 -13.56 16.21 -15.31
N GLU A 51 -13.21 16.08 -14.05
CA GLU A 51 -12.57 17.13 -13.27
C GLU A 51 -11.14 17.42 -13.76
N ALA A 52 -10.75 18.69 -13.72
CA ALA A 52 -9.39 19.12 -14.07
C ALA A 52 -8.31 18.53 -13.15
N THR A 53 -8.72 18.02 -12.00
CA THR A 53 -7.85 17.39 -10.99
C THR A 53 -7.68 15.88 -11.19
N ALA A 54 -8.33 15.27 -12.19
CA ALA A 54 -8.27 13.84 -12.44
C ALA A 54 -6.83 13.33 -12.63
N ASP A 55 -5.99 14.07 -13.36
CA ASP A 55 -4.58 13.70 -13.57
C ASP A 55 -3.78 13.73 -12.28
N ALA A 56 -4.01 14.71 -11.40
CA ALA A 56 -3.35 14.78 -10.10
C ALA A 56 -3.81 13.65 -9.17
N ALA A 57 -5.09 13.33 -9.18
CA ALA A 57 -5.63 12.21 -8.43
C ALA A 57 -5.05 10.88 -8.93
N GLN A 58 -4.91 10.69 -10.24
CA GLN A 58 -4.30 9.50 -10.82
C GLN A 58 -2.82 9.35 -10.45
N GLN A 59 -2.03 10.43 -10.52
CA GLN A 59 -0.62 10.40 -10.08
C GLN A 59 -0.48 10.00 -8.61
N SER A 60 -1.36 10.49 -7.76
CA SER A 60 -1.37 10.14 -6.34
C SER A 60 -1.78 8.68 -6.13
N ALA A 61 -2.73 8.16 -6.91
CA ALA A 61 -3.12 6.76 -6.87
C ALA A 61 -1.98 5.82 -7.33
N ASP A 62 -1.25 6.20 -8.37
CA ASP A 62 -0.08 5.45 -8.85
C ASP A 62 1.05 5.45 -7.80
N ALA A 63 1.24 6.57 -7.08
CA ALA A 63 2.20 6.64 -5.98
C ALA A 63 1.80 5.74 -4.81
N ALA A 64 0.52 5.70 -4.45
CA ALA A 64 0.00 4.81 -3.41
C ALA A 64 0.16 3.33 -3.80
N ALA A 65 -0.08 2.98 -5.04
CA ALA A 65 0.13 1.61 -5.55
C ALA A 65 1.61 1.21 -5.48
N THR A 66 2.52 2.09 -5.86
CA THR A 66 3.96 1.86 -5.78
C THR A 66 4.41 1.65 -4.33
N ALA A 67 3.89 2.43 -3.39
CA ALA A 67 4.18 2.28 -1.97
C ALA A 67 3.61 0.96 -1.41
N ALA A 68 2.45 0.53 -1.87
CA ALA A 68 1.87 -0.77 -1.49
C ALA A 68 2.72 -1.95 -2.00
N ASP A 69 3.26 -1.86 -3.21
CA ASP A 69 4.20 -2.87 -3.74
C ASP A 69 5.50 -2.93 -2.91
N ALA A 70 6.01 -1.77 -2.48
CA ALA A 70 7.19 -1.70 -1.61
C ALA A 70 6.91 -2.33 -0.23
N ALA A 71 5.74 -2.07 0.37
CA ALA A 71 5.33 -2.67 1.63
C ALA A 71 5.19 -4.20 1.51
N ALA A 72 4.61 -4.70 0.42
CA ALA A 72 4.48 -6.14 0.16
C ALA A 72 5.85 -6.82 -0.02
N THR A 73 6.79 -6.17 -0.68
CA THR A 73 8.18 -6.65 -0.82
C THR A 73 8.85 -6.73 0.54
N ALA A 74 8.76 -5.67 1.35
CA ALA A 74 9.34 -5.63 2.69
C ALA A 74 8.72 -6.69 3.61
N ALA A 75 7.41 -6.96 3.50
CA ALA A 75 6.76 -8.05 4.24
C ALA A 75 7.29 -9.43 3.84
N THR A 76 7.57 -9.62 2.54
CA THR A 76 8.21 -10.86 2.05
C THR A 76 9.62 -11.02 2.62
N ASP A 77 10.39 -9.94 2.65
CA ASP A 77 11.75 -9.95 3.21
C ASP A 77 11.74 -10.23 4.72
N ALA A 78 10.77 -9.66 5.45
CA ALA A 78 10.57 -9.97 6.87
C ALA A 78 10.26 -11.45 7.10
N ALA A 79 9.41 -12.05 6.28
CA ALA A 79 9.06 -13.47 6.36
C ALA A 79 10.24 -14.40 6.02
N ALA A 80 11.14 -13.97 5.15
CA ALA A 80 12.35 -14.72 4.75
C ALA A 80 13.55 -14.47 5.66
N ALA A 81 13.49 -13.52 6.59
CA ALA A 81 14.60 -13.13 7.45
C ALA A 81 15.01 -14.26 8.39
N THR A 82 16.31 -14.48 8.48
CA THR A 82 16.90 -15.53 9.35
C THR A 82 17.40 -14.98 10.69
N THR A 83 17.39 -13.67 10.86
CA THR A 83 17.79 -12.98 12.10
C THR A 83 16.70 -12.01 12.53
N THR A 84 16.59 -11.78 13.84
CA THR A 84 15.63 -10.80 14.40
C THR A 84 15.90 -9.39 13.85
N GLU A 85 17.15 -8.98 13.76
CA GLU A 85 17.53 -7.66 13.25
C GLU A 85 17.10 -7.44 11.79
N ALA A 86 17.23 -8.48 10.95
CA ALA A 86 16.78 -8.40 9.56
C ALA A 86 15.24 -8.35 9.47
N ALA A 87 14.55 -9.07 10.33
CA ALA A 87 13.09 -9.05 10.41
C ALA A 87 12.57 -7.69 10.89
N ASP A 88 13.20 -7.10 11.90
CA ASP A 88 12.87 -5.76 12.41
C ASP A 88 13.06 -4.70 11.31
N ALA A 89 14.20 -4.71 10.63
CA ALA A 89 14.48 -3.75 9.56
C ALA A 89 13.47 -3.86 8.40
N ALA A 90 13.06 -5.07 8.05
CA ALA A 90 12.06 -5.29 7.02
C ALA A 90 10.65 -4.86 7.47
N ALA A 91 10.30 -5.07 8.74
CA ALA A 91 9.04 -4.60 9.30
C ALA A 91 8.96 -3.07 9.32
N ASP A 92 10.04 -2.39 9.72
CA ASP A 92 10.14 -0.93 9.68
C ASP A 92 9.99 -0.40 8.24
N ALA A 93 10.62 -1.07 7.27
CA ALA A 93 10.49 -0.70 5.86
C ALA A 93 9.04 -0.85 5.35
N ALA A 94 8.34 -1.91 5.76
CA ALA A 94 6.94 -2.12 5.43
C ALA A 94 6.05 -1.02 6.04
N ALA A 95 6.28 -0.64 7.29
CA ALA A 95 5.54 0.43 7.96
C ALA A 95 5.76 1.78 7.26
N GLN A 96 6.99 2.15 6.93
CA GLN A 96 7.29 3.38 6.19
C GLN A 96 6.62 3.42 4.81
N ALA A 97 6.57 2.28 4.12
CA ALA A 97 5.89 2.19 2.83
C ALA A 97 4.37 2.32 2.99
N ALA A 98 3.78 1.80 4.07
CA ALA A 98 2.37 1.98 4.37
C ALA A 98 2.03 3.46 4.65
N ASP A 99 2.82 4.15 5.45
CA ASP A 99 2.67 5.59 5.72
C ASP A 99 2.75 6.41 4.41
N THR A 100 3.63 6.00 3.49
CA THR A 100 3.75 6.64 2.17
C THR A 100 2.50 6.41 1.32
N ALA A 101 1.91 5.22 1.38
CA ALA A 101 0.66 4.91 0.69
C ALA A 101 -0.51 5.73 1.24
N GLU A 102 -0.59 5.89 2.57
CA GLU A 102 -1.61 6.76 3.19
C GLU A 102 -1.47 8.21 2.75
N ALA A 103 -0.27 8.77 2.79
CA ALA A 103 -0.03 10.15 2.36
C ALA A 103 -0.40 10.37 0.89
N ALA A 104 -0.09 9.41 0.01
CA ALA A 104 -0.46 9.48 -1.40
C ALA A 104 -1.99 9.35 -1.60
N THR A 105 -2.66 8.55 -0.77
CA THR A 105 -4.12 8.40 -0.81
C THR A 105 -4.83 9.67 -0.36
N ASP A 106 -4.34 10.31 0.68
CA ASP A 106 -4.88 11.58 1.14
C ASP A 106 -4.71 12.66 0.07
N ALA A 107 -3.58 12.68 -0.63
CA ALA A 107 -3.36 13.59 -1.76
C ALA A 107 -4.35 13.31 -2.91
N ALA A 108 -4.65 12.05 -3.22
CA ALA A 108 -5.65 11.70 -4.23
C ALA A 108 -7.04 12.17 -3.82
N LYS A 109 -7.43 11.95 -2.57
CA LYS A 109 -8.72 12.40 -2.03
C LYS A 109 -8.83 13.93 -2.01
N GLU A 110 -7.76 14.63 -1.68
CA GLU A 110 -7.74 16.08 -1.67
C GLU A 110 -7.87 16.67 -3.07
N ALA A 111 -7.23 16.06 -4.07
CA ALA A 111 -7.34 16.45 -5.46
C ALA A 111 -8.79 16.33 -5.99
N THR A 112 -9.59 15.43 -5.44
CA THR A 112 -11.00 15.27 -5.85
C THR A 112 -11.96 16.28 -5.20
N LYS A 113 -11.50 17.06 -4.22
CA LYS A 113 -12.34 18.05 -3.50
C LYS A 113 -12.28 19.46 -4.11
N GLN A 114 -11.37 19.70 -5.06
CA GLN A 114 -11.16 21.01 -5.70
C GLN A 114 -11.92 21.12 -7.00
#